data_63d84637b1f35d00d42faa89a3bda7ad
#
_entry.id   63d84637b1f35d00d42faa89a3bda7ad
#
_cell.length_a   1.000
_cell.length_b   1.000
_cell.length_c   1.000
_cell.angle_alpha   90.00
_cell.angle_beta   90.00
_cell.angle_gamma   90.00
#
_symmetry.space_group_name_H-M   'P 1'
#
loop_
_entity.id
_entity.type
_entity.pdbx_description
1 polymer ?
#
loop_
_entity_poly.entity_id
_entity_poly.type
_entity_poly.pdbx_seq_one_letter_code
_entity_poly.pdbx_strand_id
1 'polypeptide(L)'
;MNAKKNLMAFILTVSSIALMVICLGLGMVKACAGGDGSEWKEKVAADTLHVVHYTRPDLPQIMTDPAERAVYYVKHYWDGYLTGDTAWVNSGDTEQLYVDFIDALKYVEPETGRKALHTMMVRMEADSTAYRRFCLLGEKYLNEPNSPMRNEDFYIAVLEQMLQSDRLQEWEKIRPADTKWLYRQEQGYIESMKNITLKELADQRITEFTDSLKKYML
;
A
#
# COMPACT_ATOMS: atom_id res chain seq x y z
N MET A 1 46.22 -38.53 -3.25
CA MET A 1 45.66 -39.61 -2.38
C MET A 1 44.76 -39.03 -1.28
N ASN A 2 44.78 -37.74 -0.99
CA ASN A 2 44.00 -37.13 0.10
C ASN A 2 42.56 -36.76 -0.27
N ALA A 3 42.22 -36.41 -1.53
CA ALA A 3 40.86 -36.00 -1.91
C ALA A 3 39.82 -37.12 -1.80
N LYS A 4 40.16 -38.37 -2.12
CA LYS A 4 39.26 -39.53 -2.00
C LYS A 4 38.95 -39.87 -0.52
N LYS A 5 39.92 -39.68 0.38
CA LYS A 5 39.69 -39.91 1.83
C LYS A 5 38.77 -38.86 2.43
N ASN A 6 38.89 -37.59 2.03
CA ASN A 6 38.04 -36.52 2.50
C ASN A 6 36.60 -36.65 1.98
N LEU A 7 36.40 -37.07 0.73
CA LEU A 7 35.07 -37.32 0.17
C LEU A 7 34.37 -38.50 0.85
N MET A 8 35.12 -39.58 1.17
CA MET A 8 34.56 -40.74 1.87
C MET A 8 34.17 -40.41 3.34
N ALA A 9 34.98 -39.57 4.02
CA ALA A 9 34.64 -39.09 5.36
C ALA A 9 33.42 -38.20 5.35
N PHE A 10 33.24 -37.32 4.34
CA PHE A 10 32.08 -36.47 4.20
C PHE A 10 30.78 -37.27 3.92
N ILE A 11 30.84 -38.29 3.07
CA ILE A 11 29.71 -39.17 2.78
C ILE A 11 29.28 -39.96 4.03
N LEU A 12 30.22 -40.43 4.82
CA LEU A 12 29.94 -41.16 6.06
C LEU A 12 29.31 -40.28 7.14
N THR A 13 29.71 -39.01 7.27
CA THR A 13 29.14 -38.06 8.22
C THR A 13 27.71 -37.64 7.84
N VAL A 14 27.43 -37.40 6.57
CA VAL A 14 26.08 -37.04 6.07
C VAL A 14 25.13 -38.23 6.23
N SER A 15 25.59 -39.45 5.96
CA SER A 15 24.78 -40.69 6.16
C SER A 15 24.45 -40.93 7.63
N SER A 16 25.37 -40.63 8.56
CA SER A 16 25.14 -40.77 10.00
C SER A 16 24.10 -39.78 10.55
N ILE A 17 24.14 -38.51 10.07
CA ILE A 17 23.18 -37.49 10.45
C ILE A 17 21.79 -37.81 9.91
N ALA A 18 21.66 -38.33 8.69
CA ALA A 18 20.40 -38.74 8.10
C ALA A 18 19.77 -39.89 8.86
N LEU A 19 20.57 -40.87 9.32
CA LEU A 19 20.08 -42.01 10.13
C LEU A 19 19.59 -41.57 11.52
N MET A 20 20.28 -40.56 12.11
CA MET A 20 19.90 -40.06 13.45
C MET A 20 18.57 -39.27 13.40
N VAL A 21 18.31 -38.51 12.34
CA VAL A 21 17.03 -37.79 12.12
C VAL A 21 15.88 -38.79 11.91
N ILE A 22 16.11 -39.92 11.21
CA ILE A 22 15.10 -40.95 10.99
C ILE A 22 14.78 -41.69 12.29
N CYS A 23 15.79 -41.99 13.14
CA CYS A 23 15.57 -42.66 14.44
C CYS A 23 14.82 -41.75 15.44
N LEU A 24 15.06 -40.42 15.44
CA LEU A 24 14.32 -39.47 16.27
C LEU A 24 12.88 -39.29 15.80
N GLY A 25 12.62 -39.38 14.48
CA GLY A 25 11.26 -39.31 13.91
C GLY A 25 10.40 -40.57 14.23
N LEU A 26 11.01 -41.75 14.29
CA LEU A 26 10.30 -43.00 14.56
C LEU A 26 10.08 -43.29 16.06
N GLY A 27 10.84 -42.62 16.93
CA GLY A 27 10.71 -42.77 18.39
C GLY A 27 9.52 -42.00 19.00
N MET A 28 9.00 -40.99 18.34
CA MET A 28 7.88 -40.16 18.84
C MET A 28 6.47 -40.65 18.49
N VAL A 29 6.33 -41.70 17.67
CA VAL A 29 5.02 -42.15 17.19
C VAL A 29 4.38 -43.23 18.12
N LYS A 30 5.07 -43.70 19.17
CA LYS A 30 4.56 -44.81 20.03
C LYS A 30 4.11 -44.40 21.44
N ALA A 31 4.08 -43.12 21.79
CA ALA A 31 3.72 -42.66 23.13
C ALA A 31 2.33 -42.02 23.28
N CYS A 32 1.52 -41.94 22.21
CA CYS A 32 0.17 -41.33 22.27
C CYS A 32 -0.92 -42.23 21.65
N ALA A 33 -0.96 -43.50 22.05
CA ALA A 33 -2.09 -44.37 21.74
C ALA A 33 -2.81 -44.71 23.04
N GLY A 34 -3.69 -43.81 23.51
CA GLY A 34 -4.49 -44.04 24.71
C GLY A 34 -5.14 -42.77 25.25
N GLY A 35 -5.82 -42.01 24.41
CA GLY A 35 -6.69 -40.94 24.85
C GLY A 35 -7.64 -40.61 23.72
N ASP A 36 -8.94 -40.55 24.00
CA ASP A 36 -10.00 -40.22 23.06
C ASP A 36 -9.70 -38.90 22.35
N GLY A 37 -9.30 -38.99 21.07
CA GLY A 37 -8.85 -37.84 20.26
C GLY A 37 -9.96 -36.85 19.88
N SER A 38 -11.19 -37.06 20.35
CA SER A 38 -12.35 -36.20 20.12
C SER A 38 -12.33 -34.94 21.00
N GLU A 39 -11.91 -35.08 22.25
CA GLU A 39 -11.94 -34.00 23.24
C GLU A 39 -10.87 -32.91 22.99
N TRP A 40 -9.72 -33.30 22.41
CA TRP A 40 -8.65 -32.33 22.06
C TRP A 40 -8.92 -31.52 20.79
N LYS A 41 -9.61 -32.13 19.82
CA LYS A 41 -10.01 -31.43 18.62
C LYS A 41 -11.10 -30.39 18.88
N GLU A 42 -12.02 -30.70 19.79
CA GLU A 42 -13.09 -29.77 20.16
C GLU A 42 -12.59 -28.65 21.07
N LYS A 43 -11.62 -28.88 21.95
CA LYS A 43 -11.02 -27.88 22.82
C LYS A 43 -10.11 -26.91 22.05
N VAL A 44 -9.36 -27.37 21.04
CA VAL A 44 -8.52 -26.53 20.18
C VAL A 44 -9.38 -25.69 19.22
N ALA A 45 -10.53 -26.22 18.80
CA ALA A 45 -11.48 -25.48 17.95
C ALA A 45 -12.28 -24.40 18.73
N ALA A 46 -12.45 -24.58 20.06
CA ALA A 46 -13.19 -23.63 20.89
C ALA A 46 -12.37 -22.46 21.40
N ASP A 47 -11.04 -22.49 21.29
CA ASP A 47 -10.15 -21.46 21.83
C ASP A 47 -9.44 -20.63 20.74
N THR A 48 -9.88 -20.72 19.48
CA THR A 48 -9.46 -19.80 18.44
C THR A 48 -10.27 -18.52 18.64
N LEU A 49 -9.77 -17.61 19.47
CA LEU A 49 -10.24 -16.24 19.53
C LEU A 49 -10.21 -15.70 18.10
N HIS A 50 -11.39 -15.52 17.51
CA HIS A 50 -11.52 -14.86 16.20
C HIS A 50 -11.07 -13.43 16.37
N VAL A 51 -9.81 -13.15 16.03
CA VAL A 51 -9.31 -11.79 16.01
C VAL A 51 -10.00 -11.05 14.87
N VAL A 52 -10.83 -10.07 15.20
CA VAL A 52 -11.43 -9.18 14.22
C VAL A 52 -10.38 -8.16 13.83
N HIS A 53 -9.79 -8.30 12.64
CA HIS A 53 -8.71 -7.43 12.16
C HIS A 53 -9.21 -6.11 11.59
N TYR A 54 -10.48 -6.06 11.18
CA TYR A 54 -11.09 -4.87 10.63
C TYR A 54 -12.60 -4.84 10.90
N THR A 55 -13.09 -3.67 11.29
CA THR A 55 -14.51 -3.38 11.41
C THR A 55 -14.84 -2.14 10.59
N ARG A 56 -15.76 -2.25 9.65
CA ARG A 56 -16.24 -1.11 8.86
C ARG A 56 -16.91 -0.07 9.78
N PRO A 57 -16.78 1.23 9.46
CA PRO A 57 -17.43 2.26 10.26
C PRO A 57 -18.96 2.15 10.19
N ASP A 58 -19.61 2.17 11.34
CA ASP A 58 -21.06 2.27 11.43
C ASP A 58 -21.51 3.70 11.10
N LEU A 59 -22.39 3.82 10.12
CA LEU A 59 -22.95 5.10 9.72
C LEU A 59 -24.06 5.52 10.69
N PRO A 60 -23.95 6.69 11.36
CA PRO A 60 -25.00 7.17 12.26
C PRO A 60 -26.34 7.29 11.54
N GLN A 61 -27.38 6.68 12.12
CA GLN A 61 -28.74 6.69 11.53
C GLN A 61 -29.32 8.09 11.36
N ILE A 62 -28.86 9.04 12.16
CA ILE A 62 -29.27 10.44 12.08
C ILE A 62 -28.75 11.16 10.82
N MET A 63 -27.69 10.66 10.22
CA MET A 63 -27.15 11.18 8.97
C MET A 63 -27.98 10.69 7.80
N THR A 64 -28.79 11.54 7.22
CA THR A 64 -29.66 11.22 6.08
C THR A 64 -29.10 11.72 4.75
N ASP A 65 -28.25 12.76 4.76
CA ASP A 65 -27.62 13.29 3.56
C ASP A 65 -26.54 12.35 3.04
N PRO A 66 -26.61 11.92 1.76
CA PRO A 66 -25.60 11.04 1.16
C PRO A 66 -24.19 11.61 1.15
N ALA A 67 -24.05 12.94 0.96
CA ALA A 67 -22.73 13.59 0.95
C ALA A 67 -22.08 13.59 2.34
N GLU A 68 -22.85 13.91 3.38
CA GLU A 68 -22.37 13.84 4.77
C GLU A 68 -21.99 12.39 5.15
N ARG A 69 -22.78 11.41 4.73
CA ARG A 69 -22.50 9.98 4.94
C ARG A 69 -21.19 9.55 4.28
N ALA A 70 -20.94 9.98 3.03
CA ALA A 70 -19.72 9.70 2.31
C ALA A 70 -18.50 10.30 3.02
N VAL A 71 -18.58 11.55 3.45
CA VAL A 71 -17.53 12.24 4.21
C VAL A 71 -17.24 11.51 5.53
N TYR A 72 -18.27 11.14 6.27
CA TYR A 72 -18.11 10.38 7.51
C TYR A 72 -17.44 9.04 7.26
N TYR A 73 -17.92 8.30 6.25
CA TYR A 73 -17.40 6.97 5.90
C TYR A 73 -15.92 7.00 5.58
N VAL A 74 -15.46 7.89 4.71
CA VAL A 74 -14.03 7.94 4.34
C VAL A 74 -13.14 8.41 5.49
N LYS A 75 -13.62 9.30 6.36
CA LYS A 75 -12.87 9.76 7.54
C LYS A 75 -12.65 8.66 8.57
N HIS A 76 -13.63 7.77 8.73
CA HIS A 76 -13.62 6.73 9.76
C HIS A 76 -13.30 5.35 9.22
N TYR A 77 -13.01 5.24 7.91
CA TYR A 77 -12.82 3.96 7.22
C TYR A 77 -11.78 3.07 7.91
N TRP A 78 -10.68 3.63 8.34
CA TRP A 78 -9.55 2.90 8.92
C TRP A 78 -9.53 2.85 10.44
N ASP A 79 -10.57 3.35 11.13
CA ASP A 79 -10.60 3.40 12.59
C ASP A 79 -10.55 2.02 13.23
N GLY A 80 -11.21 1.04 12.64
CA GLY A 80 -11.23 -0.34 13.11
C GLY A 80 -10.13 -1.24 12.55
N TYR A 81 -9.11 -0.71 11.84
CA TYR A 81 -8.05 -1.50 11.23
C TYR A 81 -6.91 -1.79 12.21
N LEU A 82 -6.52 -3.08 12.34
CA LEU A 82 -5.40 -3.50 13.18
C LEU A 82 -4.11 -3.59 12.36
N THR A 83 -3.08 -2.83 12.76
CA THR A 83 -1.78 -2.76 12.07
C THR A 83 -0.77 -3.79 12.56
N GLY A 84 -0.96 -4.38 13.75
CA GLY A 84 0.04 -5.21 14.42
C GLY A 84 0.17 -6.66 13.93
N ASP A 85 -0.72 -7.13 13.06
CA ASP A 85 -0.64 -8.48 12.48
C ASP A 85 -0.06 -8.42 11.07
N THR A 86 1.21 -8.83 10.95
CA THR A 86 1.95 -8.82 9.67
C THR A 86 1.29 -9.70 8.60
N ALA A 87 0.68 -10.83 8.97
CA ALA A 87 0.01 -11.72 8.02
C ALA A 87 -1.25 -11.06 7.46
N TRP A 88 -2.04 -10.42 8.33
CA TRP A 88 -3.20 -9.64 7.95
C TRP A 88 -2.83 -8.45 7.06
N VAL A 89 -1.86 -7.65 7.48
CA VAL A 89 -1.37 -6.47 6.73
C VAL A 89 -0.94 -6.84 5.31
N ASN A 90 -0.33 -8.02 5.11
CA ASN A 90 0.10 -8.48 3.78
C ASN A 90 -0.94 -9.33 3.05
N SER A 91 -2.13 -9.50 3.60
CA SER A 91 -3.20 -10.29 2.98
C SER A 91 -3.83 -9.60 1.77
N GLY A 92 -4.53 -10.39 0.94
CA GLY A 92 -5.37 -9.88 -0.13
C GLY A 92 -6.58 -9.10 0.40
N ASP A 93 -7.05 -9.41 1.61
CA ASP A 93 -8.17 -8.70 2.24
C ASP A 93 -7.79 -7.25 2.56
N THR A 94 -6.58 -7.01 3.10
CA THR A 94 -6.05 -5.65 3.29
C THR A 94 -5.94 -4.89 1.98
N GLU A 95 -5.49 -5.54 0.92
CA GLU A 95 -5.43 -4.94 -0.41
C GLU A 95 -6.81 -4.60 -0.96
N GLN A 96 -7.80 -5.48 -0.76
CA GLN A 96 -9.19 -5.20 -1.15
C GLN A 96 -9.79 -4.02 -0.36
N LEU A 97 -9.52 -3.95 0.95
CA LEU A 97 -9.94 -2.81 1.77
C LEU A 97 -9.33 -1.49 1.25
N TYR A 98 -8.06 -1.53 0.83
CA TYR A 98 -7.43 -0.36 0.22
C TYR A 98 -8.12 0.06 -1.07
N VAL A 99 -8.43 -0.87 -1.96
CA VAL A 99 -9.17 -0.62 -3.21
C VAL A 99 -10.56 -0.05 -2.93
N ASP A 100 -11.31 -0.65 -2.01
CA ASP A 100 -12.64 -0.17 -1.59
C ASP A 100 -12.57 1.26 -1.04
N PHE A 101 -11.53 1.57 -0.26
CA PHE A 101 -11.30 2.92 0.25
C PHE A 101 -11.03 3.93 -0.85
N ILE A 102 -10.10 3.63 -1.77
CA ILE A 102 -9.80 4.53 -2.90
C ILE A 102 -11.04 4.74 -3.78
N ASP A 103 -11.84 3.70 -3.98
CA ASP A 103 -13.10 3.83 -4.73
C ASP A 103 -14.11 4.75 -4.00
N ALA A 104 -14.18 4.69 -2.67
CA ALA A 104 -15.04 5.55 -1.87
C ALA A 104 -14.66 7.04 -1.95
N LEU A 105 -13.39 7.37 -2.23
CA LEU A 105 -12.93 8.76 -2.37
C LEU A 105 -13.57 9.50 -3.55
N LYS A 106 -14.14 8.80 -4.52
CA LYS A 106 -14.88 9.39 -5.66
C LYS A 106 -16.15 10.12 -5.25
N TYR A 107 -16.68 9.82 -4.05
CA TYR A 107 -17.95 10.36 -3.55
C TYR A 107 -17.77 11.54 -2.61
N VAL A 108 -16.55 12.03 -2.44
CA VAL A 108 -16.23 13.19 -1.60
C VAL A 108 -15.44 14.24 -2.37
N GLU A 109 -15.44 15.47 -1.87
CA GLU A 109 -14.61 16.53 -2.43
C GLU A 109 -13.11 16.14 -2.40
N PRO A 110 -12.32 16.50 -3.44
CA PRO A 110 -10.90 16.10 -3.55
C PRO A 110 -10.08 16.45 -2.31
N GLU A 111 -10.33 17.59 -1.69
CA GLU A 111 -9.64 18.01 -0.47
C GLU A 111 -9.96 17.10 0.72
N THR A 112 -11.21 16.64 0.84
CA THR A 112 -11.60 15.66 1.85
C THR A 112 -10.92 14.31 1.60
N GLY A 113 -10.82 13.89 0.34
CA GLY A 113 -10.11 12.68 -0.06
C GLY A 113 -8.62 12.73 0.29
N ARG A 114 -7.94 13.84 0.01
CA ARG A 114 -6.53 14.05 0.38
C ARG A 114 -6.32 13.96 1.90
N LYS A 115 -7.20 14.60 2.68
CA LYS A 115 -7.15 14.54 4.16
C LYS A 115 -7.38 13.13 4.69
N ALA A 116 -8.31 12.38 4.08
CA ALA A 116 -8.57 11.00 4.47
C ALA A 116 -7.36 10.08 4.18
N LEU A 117 -6.70 10.25 3.03
CA LEU A 117 -5.45 9.56 2.70
C LEU A 117 -4.32 9.90 3.66
N HIS A 118 -4.12 11.18 3.95
CA HIS A 118 -3.14 11.60 4.95
C HIS A 118 -3.39 10.95 6.32
N THR A 119 -4.65 10.99 6.79
CA THR A 119 -5.04 10.38 8.08
C THR A 119 -4.81 8.87 8.08
N MET A 120 -5.12 8.18 6.98
CA MET A 120 -4.80 6.76 6.79
C MET A 120 -3.30 6.51 6.95
N MET A 121 -2.45 7.24 6.21
CA MET A 121 -0.99 7.05 6.24
C MET A 121 -0.41 7.30 7.63
N VAL A 122 -0.85 8.37 8.33
CA VAL A 122 -0.45 8.65 9.72
C VAL A 122 -0.83 7.49 10.65
N ARG A 123 -2.02 6.91 10.48
CA ARG A 123 -2.45 5.75 11.27
C ARG A 123 -1.56 4.53 11.03
N MET A 124 -1.15 4.28 9.79
CA MET A 124 -0.27 3.15 9.44
C MET A 124 1.13 3.30 10.02
N GLU A 125 1.56 4.50 10.42
CA GLU A 125 2.84 4.72 11.13
C GLU A 125 2.94 4.00 12.47
N ALA A 126 1.85 3.50 13.03
CA ALA A 126 1.85 2.68 14.24
C ALA A 126 2.72 1.41 14.07
N ASP A 127 2.77 0.84 12.86
CA ASP A 127 3.57 -0.34 12.53
C ASP A 127 4.35 -0.15 11.22
N SER A 128 5.65 -0.47 11.23
CA SER A 128 6.54 -0.28 10.07
C SER A 128 6.17 -1.16 8.87
N THR A 129 5.65 -2.37 9.11
CA THR A 129 5.22 -3.28 8.04
C THR A 129 3.95 -2.75 7.38
N ALA A 130 2.98 -2.31 8.20
CA ALA A 130 1.76 -1.69 7.71
C ALA A 130 2.09 -0.43 6.90
N TYR A 131 2.94 0.45 7.43
CA TYR A 131 3.31 1.68 6.73
C TYR A 131 3.90 1.40 5.34
N ARG A 132 4.92 0.51 5.27
CA ARG A 132 5.55 0.13 3.98
C ARG A 132 4.56 -0.52 3.02
N ARG A 133 3.68 -1.38 3.53
CA ARG A 133 2.64 -2.02 2.70
C ARG A 133 1.71 -0.97 2.08
N PHE A 134 1.27 0.01 2.85
CA PHE A 134 0.38 1.07 2.37
C PHE A 134 1.08 2.06 1.42
N CYS A 135 2.38 2.32 1.58
CA CYS A 135 3.18 3.03 0.58
C CYS A 135 3.18 2.29 -0.78
N LEU A 136 3.39 0.96 -0.76
CA LEU A 136 3.36 0.13 -1.97
C LEU A 136 1.97 0.06 -2.61
N LEU A 137 0.91 0.00 -1.82
CA LEU A 137 -0.47 0.04 -2.33
C LEU A 137 -0.77 1.41 -2.96
N GLY A 138 -0.32 2.49 -2.34
CA GLY A 138 -0.41 3.84 -2.91
C GLY A 138 0.27 3.93 -4.27
N GLU A 139 1.49 3.44 -4.40
CA GLU A 139 2.19 3.38 -5.67
C GLU A 139 1.44 2.53 -6.70
N LYS A 140 1.04 1.32 -6.33
CA LYS A 140 0.34 0.37 -7.22
C LYS A 140 -0.98 0.91 -7.75
N TYR A 141 -1.80 1.52 -6.91
CA TYR A 141 -3.15 1.91 -7.30
C TYR A 141 -3.27 3.35 -7.77
N LEU A 142 -2.51 4.29 -7.19
CA LEU A 142 -2.62 5.71 -7.50
C LEU A 142 -1.59 6.22 -8.51
N ASN A 143 -0.46 5.51 -8.68
CA ASN A 143 0.65 5.95 -9.53
C ASN A 143 0.87 5.10 -10.79
N GLU A 144 0.68 3.78 -10.71
CA GLU A 144 0.93 2.89 -11.84
C GLU A 144 0.15 3.32 -13.11
N PRO A 145 0.82 3.44 -14.29
CA PRO A 145 0.20 3.96 -15.51
C PRO A 145 -1.04 3.16 -15.97
N ASN A 146 -1.05 1.86 -15.70
CA ASN A 146 -2.14 0.97 -16.10
C ASN A 146 -3.21 0.80 -15.01
N SER A 147 -3.10 1.49 -13.88
CA SER A 147 -4.10 1.42 -12.83
C SER A 147 -5.37 2.18 -13.23
N PRO A 148 -6.56 1.55 -13.18
CA PRO A 148 -7.82 2.24 -13.42
C PRO A 148 -8.17 3.26 -12.32
N MET A 149 -7.45 3.24 -11.20
CA MET A 149 -7.61 4.12 -10.05
C MET A 149 -6.52 5.19 -9.99
N ARG A 150 -5.67 5.31 -11.03
CA ARG A 150 -4.60 6.31 -11.07
C ARG A 150 -5.16 7.70 -10.79
N ASN A 151 -4.56 8.38 -9.81
CA ASN A 151 -4.94 9.72 -9.41
C ASN A 151 -3.73 10.43 -8.79
N GLU A 152 -3.16 11.36 -9.54
CA GLU A 152 -1.93 12.07 -9.16
C GLU A 152 -2.14 12.97 -7.94
N ASP A 153 -3.30 13.62 -7.81
CA ASP A 153 -3.62 14.46 -6.65
C ASP A 153 -3.66 13.66 -5.35
N PHE A 154 -4.24 12.47 -5.40
CA PHE A 154 -4.29 11.57 -4.26
C PHE A 154 -2.92 10.96 -3.98
N TYR A 155 -2.15 10.64 -5.03
CA TYR A 155 -0.80 10.10 -4.84
C TYR A 155 0.16 11.15 -4.25
N ILE A 156 0.02 12.43 -4.61
CA ILE A 156 0.78 13.53 -3.99
C ILE A 156 0.54 13.56 -2.47
N ALA A 157 -0.69 13.35 -2.00
CA ALA A 157 -0.97 13.30 -0.57
C ALA A 157 -0.25 12.13 0.14
N VAL A 158 -0.14 10.97 -0.52
CA VAL A 158 0.65 9.83 -0.02
C VAL A 158 2.15 10.18 -0.01
N LEU A 159 2.67 10.75 -1.10
CA LEU A 159 4.08 11.16 -1.20
C LEU A 159 4.46 12.20 -0.14
N GLU A 160 3.57 13.15 0.17
CA GLU A 160 3.78 14.16 1.21
C GLU A 160 3.99 13.51 2.58
N GLN A 161 3.17 12.50 2.90
CA GLN A 161 3.31 11.77 4.14
C GLN A 161 4.57 10.89 4.16
N MET A 162 4.92 10.24 3.03
CA MET A 162 6.17 9.48 2.91
C MET A 162 7.41 10.34 3.19
N LEU A 163 7.42 11.59 2.73
CA LEU A 163 8.54 12.50 2.93
C LEU A 163 8.64 13.01 4.37
N GLN A 164 7.53 13.11 5.08
CA GLN A 164 7.48 13.59 6.47
C GLN A 164 7.73 12.49 7.49
N SER A 165 7.47 11.24 7.13
CA SER A 165 7.49 10.11 8.05
C SER A 165 8.91 9.71 8.46
N ASP A 166 9.08 9.38 9.75
CA ASP A 166 10.30 8.78 10.29
C ASP A 166 10.38 7.26 10.08
N ARG A 167 9.33 6.65 9.47
CA ARG A 167 9.28 5.21 9.17
C ARG A 167 10.11 4.82 7.94
N LEU A 168 10.45 5.79 7.10
CA LEU A 168 11.29 5.61 5.92
C LEU A 168 12.68 6.19 6.15
N GLN A 169 13.70 5.48 5.66
CA GLN A 169 15.06 5.99 5.63
C GLN A 169 15.23 7.07 4.55
N GLU A 170 16.21 7.94 4.69
CA GLU A 170 16.44 9.05 3.75
C GLU A 170 16.58 8.58 2.28
N TRP A 171 17.24 7.45 2.04
CA TRP A 171 17.38 6.90 0.71
C TRP A 171 16.05 6.39 0.11
N GLU A 172 15.08 5.97 0.96
CA GLU A 172 13.73 5.56 0.54
C GLU A 172 12.87 6.77 0.14
N LYS A 173 13.22 7.97 0.58
CA LYS A 173 12.51 9.21 0.29
C LYS A 173 12.93 9.89 -1.02
N ILE A 174 14.06 9.50 -1.62
CA ILE A 174 14.58 10.12 -2.85
C ILE A 174 13.57 10.02 -3.99
N ARG A 175 13.12 8.82 -4.34
CA ARG A 175 12.15 8.60 -5.42
C ARG A 175 10.79 9.28 -5.16
N PRO A 176 10.19 9.21 -3.96
CA PRO A 176 9.02 10.00 -3.60
C PRO A 176 9.19 11.51 -3.81
N ALA A 177 10.35 12.07 -3.46
CA ALA A 177 10.62 13.49 -3.64
C ALA A 177 10.66 13.90 -5.11
N ASP A 178 11.35 13.12 -5.95
CA ASP A 178 11.44 13.35 -7.40
C ASP A 178 10.07 13.23 -8.07
N THR A 179 9.29 12.21 -7.73
CA THR A 179 7.95 11.98 -8.28
C THR A 179 7.00 13.12 -7.89
N LYS A 180 7.03 13.56 -6.63
CA LYS A 180 6.23 14.69 -6.17
C LYS A 180 6.59 15.97 -6.91
N TRP A 181 7.89 16.22 -7.13
CA TRP A 181 8.35 17.40 -7.87
C TRP A 181 7.84 17.38 -9.31
N LEU A 182 7.92 16.25 -10.02
CA LEU A 182 7.42 16.09 -11.39
C LEU A 182 5.92 16.40 -11.47
N TYR A 183 5.10 15.79 -10.61
CA TYR A 183 3.66 16.05 -10.61
C TYR A 183 3.30 17.51 -10.32
N ARG A 184 4.01 18.15 -9.42
CA ARG A 184 3.80 19.59 -9.17
C ARG A 184 4.15 20.44 -10.38
N GLN A 185 5.18 20.07 -11.16
CA GLN A 185 5.52 20.76 -12.40
C GLN A 185 4.44 20.56 -13.46
N GLU A 186 3.94 19.34 -13.63
CA GLU A 186 2.86 19.03 -14.58
C GLU A 186 1.57 19.77 -14.23
N GLN A 187 1.17 19.79 -12.96
CA GLN A 187 0.00 20.54 -12.49
C GLN A 187 0.15 22.03 -12.71
N GLY A 188 1.31 22.60 -12.42
CA GLY A 188 1.61 24.02 -12.68
C GLY A 188 1.54 24.37 -14.17
N TYR A 189 2.02 23.48 -15.03
CA TYR A 189 1.92 23.63 -16.47
C TYR A 189 0.47 23.56 -16.96
N ILE A 190 -0.30 22.57 -16.52
CA ILE A 190 -1.72 22.41 -16.87
C ILE A 190 -2.52 23.64 -16.41
N GLU A 191 -2.28 24.14 -15.19
CA GLU A 191 -2.97 25.30 -14.67
C GLU A 191 -2.63 26.57 -15.46
N SER A 192 -1.37 26.73 -15.85
CA SER A 192 -0.96 27.84 -16.73
C SER A 192 -1.63 27.76 -18.09
N MET A 193 -1.78 26.57 -18.66
CA MET A 193 -2.47 26.34 -19.94
C MET A 193 -3.98 26.59 -19.86
N LYS A 194 -4.63 26.26 -18.75
CA LYS A 194 -6.07 26.55 -18.53
C LYS A 194 -6.34 28.05 -18.48
N ASN A 195 -5.40 28.84 -17.93
CA ASN A 195 -5.53 30.27 -17.77
C ASN A 195 -5.23 31.07 -19.07
N ILE A 196 -4.64 30.41 -20.08
CA ILE A 196 -4.43 31.01 -21.39
C ILE A 196 -5.67 30.76 -22.24
N THR A 197 -6.43 31.80 -22.54
CA THR A 197 -7.58 31.65 -23.44
C THR A 197 -7.10 31.33 -24.86
N LEU A 198 -7.89 30.56 -25.61
CA LEU A 198 -7.60 30.27 -27.04
C LEU A 198 -7.38 31.55 -27.85
N LYS A 199 -8.04 32.64 -27.45
CA LYS A 199 -7.91 33.97 -28.07
C LYS A 199 -6.52 34.54 -27.81
N GLU A 200 -6.01 34.51 -26.59
CA GLU A 200 -4.68 34.99 -26.22
C GLU A 200 -3.58 34.19 -26.93
N LEU A 201 -3.74 32.88 -27.05
CA LEU A 201 -2.85 32.01 -27.81
C LEU A 201 -2.85 32.38 -29.32
N ALA A 202 -4.02 32.63 -29.90
CA ALA A 202 -4.15 33.04 -31.29
C ALA A 202 -3.52 34.43 -31.52
N ASP A 203 -3.79 35.37 -30.64
CA ASP A 203 -3.24 36.73 -30.74
C ASP A 203 -1.70 36.76 -30.61
N GLN A 204 -1.17 35.94 -29.68
CA GLN A 204 0.28 35.76 -29.50
C GLN A 204 0.92 35.17 -30.78
N ARG A 205 0.34 34.09 -31.33
CA ARG A 205 0.81 33.44 -32.56
C ARG A 205 0.76 34.35 -33.76
N ILE A 206 -0.30 35.14 -33.90
CA ILE A 206 -0.43 36.18 -34.99
C ILE A 206 0.65 37.23 -34.85
N THR A 207 0.91 37.69 -33.64
CA THR A 207 1.96 38.69 -33.35
C THR A 207 3.35 38.15 -33.71
N GLU A 208 3.69 36.95 -33.22
CA GLU A 208 4.97 36.28 -33.52
C GLU A 208 5.18 36.09 -35.02
N PHE A 209 4.13 35.66 -35.73
CA PHE A 209 4.16 35.46 -37.18
C PHE A 209 4.36 36.78 -37.92
N THR A 210 3.63 37.81 -37.50
CA THR A 210 3.74 39.18 -38.10
C THR A 210 5.14 39.74 -37.90
N ASP A 211 5.74 39.61 -36.73
CA ASP A 211 7.08 40.09 -36.44
C ASP A 211 8.16 39.27 -37.18
N SER A 212 7.94 37.97 -37.37
CA SER A 212 8.78 37.16 -38.25
C SER A 212 8.76 37.62 -39.68
N LEU A 213 7.56 37.92 -40.25
CA LEU A 213 7.42 38.45 -41.61
C LEU A 213 8.11 39.79 -41.78
N LYS A 214 7.96 40.72 -40.83
CA LYS A 214 8.67 42.02 -40.88
C LYS A 214 10.19 41.83 -40.94
N LYS A 215 10.74 40.85 -40.23
CA LYS A 215 12.18 40.55 -40.24
C LYS A 215 12.70 40.04 -41.58
N TYR A 216 11.85 39.42 -42.40
CA TYR A 216 12.22 38.92 -43.75
C TYR A 216 11.89 39.90 -44.87
N MET A 217 11.16 41.00 -44.59
CA MET A 217 10.80 42.01 -45.55
C MET A 217 11.71 43.26 -45.50
N LEU A 218 12.61 43.32 -44.53
CA LEU A 218 13.68 44.32 -44.40
C LEU A 218 15.02 43.72 -44.82
#